data_320616d910575f39e5035bf95e157aaa
#
_entry.id   320616d910575f39e5035bf95e157aaa
#
_cell.length_a   1.000
_cell.length_b   1.000
_cell.length_c   1.000
_cell.angle_alpha   90.00
_cell.angle_beta   90.00
_cell.angle_gamma   90.00
#
_symmetry.space_group_name_H-M   'P 1'
#
loop_
_entity.id
_entity.type
_entity.pdbx_description
1 polymer ?
#
loop_
_entity_poly.entity_id
_entity_poly.type
_entity_poly.pdbx_seq_one_letter_code
_entity_poly.pdbx_strand_id
1 'polypeptide(L)'
;MGVIRKWIFPVLRILIFAAVAVALVKIAFFADEVTTTSPDIPTGSIIEPEVTATLTTIKNDVTLTGTVAADEAVAVKATVAGVVRKLLATVGQHVDAGTVVLTLRTETPNPDGTLAIKDTNVVAPVAGTLSSLSALVGQVFSIGDAVAQVAPPSFNVSGSLPASQLYRLLNQPTDAQVSISGGPAPFTCGGLTIIAPLAGAVTESGEPAGSSGGGTAGPTLRCAVPAEVKVFSGLSAQIVVAGGVAENTLSVPITAAEGTAQSGFVYFVLEDGTPERRPVKLGLNDGTNVQVLEGLAEGDAVLAFVPGAVAVDPVTGEECVVLPDGSNSCGAP
;
A
#
# COMPACT_ATOMS: atom_id res chain seq x y z
N MET A 1 -103.21 9.88 28.56
CA MET A 1 -101.75 9.89 28.33
C MET A 1 -101.25 8.68 27.49
N GLY A 2 -102.03 8.17 26.57
CA GLY A 2 -101.68 6.96 25.76
C GLY A 2 -101.28 7.19 24.32
N VAL A 3 -101.59 8.34 23.75
CA VAL A 3 -101.40 8.59 22.28
C VAL A 3 -99.98 9.00 21.97
N ILE A 4 -99.27 9.74 22.82
CA ILE A 4 -97.93 10.21 22.68
C ILE A 4 -96.90 9.04 22.60
N ARG A 5 -97.12 8.01 23.43
CA ARG A 5 -96.13 6.86 23.49
C ARG A 5 -96.27 5.87 22.39
N LYS A 6 -97.47 5.80 21.69
CA LYS A 6 -97.73 4.84 20.65
C LYS A 6 -97.29 5.32 19.25
N TRP A 7 -97.24 6.63 19.05
CA TRP A 7 -96.92 7.19 17.69
C TRP A 7 -95.60 8.01 17.65
N ILE A 8 -95.32 8.73 18.72
CA ILE A 8 -94.11 9.57 18.76
C ILE A 8 -92.80 8.70 18.84
N PHE A 9 -92.84 7.64 19.69
CA PHE A 9 -91.64 6.77 19.84
C PHE A 9 -91.23 6.04 18.53
N PRO A 10 -92.15 5.43 17.77
CA PRO A 10 -91.75 4.81 16.50
C PRO A 10 -91.29 5.83 15.46
N VAL A 11 -91.93 7.01 15.37
CA VAL A 11 -91.50 8.07 14.45
C VAL A 11 -90.13 8.65 14.83
N LEU A 12 -89.86 8.88 16.12
CA LEU A 12 -88.56 9.31 16.57
C LEU A 12 -87.48 8.28 16.31
N ARG A 13 -87.79 6.99 16.44
CA ARG A 13 -86.85 5.91 16.14
C ARG A 13 -86.53 5.84 14.67
N ILE A 14 -87.52 6.03 13.80
CA ILE A 14 -87.32 6.09 12.34
C ILE A 14 -86.49 7.29 11.94
N LEU A 15 -86.68 8.45 12.57
CA LEU A 15 -85.89 9.65 12.32
C LEU A 15 -84.42 9.47 12.73
N ILE A 16 -84.18 8.82 13.87
CA ILE A 16 -82.83 8.51 14.31
C ILE A 16 -82.12 7.54 13.31
N PHE A 17 -82.83 6.49 12.93
CA PHE A 17 -82.26 5.58 11.95
C PHE A 17 -82.02 6.25 10.55
N ALA A 18 -82.90 7.14 10.14
CA ALA A 18 -82.73 7.92 8.92
C ALA A 18 -81.51 8.87 9.05
N ALA A 19 -81.36 9.53 10.17
CA ALA A 19 -80.20 10.41 10.42
C ALA A 19 -78.88 9.61 10.47
N VAL A 20 -78.86 8.44 11.10
CA VAL A 20 -77.70 7.55 11.14
C VAL A 20 -77.38 7.00 9.70
N ALA A 21 -78.45 6.62 8.95
CA ALA A 21 -78.25 6.17 7.55
C ALA A 21 -77.66 7.28 6.68
N VAL A 22 -78.15 8.52 6.80
CA VAL A 22 -77.59 9.66 6.04
C VAL A 22 -76.14 9.94 6.47
N ALA A 23 -75.83 9.86 7.77
CA ALA A 23 -74.48 10.01 8.26
C ALA A 23 -73.55 8.92 7.74
N LEU A 24 -74.01 7.65 7.70
CA LEU A 24 -73.22 6.56 7.15
C LEU A 24 -73.00 6.68 5.62
N VAL A 25 -74.05 7.11 4.87
CA VAL A 25 -73.93 7.40 3.46
C VAL A 25 -72.96 8.54 3.19
N LYS A 26 -72.93 9.58 4.04
CA LYS A 26 -72.01 10.67 3.92
C LYS A 26 -70.55 10.17 4.13
N ILE A 27 -70.32 9.35 5.13
CA ILE A 27 -69.01 8.78 5.42
C ILE A 27 -68.58 7.79 4.34
N ALA A 28 -69.51 6.99 3.78
CA ALA A 28 -69.19 5.94 2.78
C ALA A 28 -68.98 6.48 1.36
N PHE A 29 -69.73 7.53 0.98
CA PHE A 29 -69.71 8.04 -0.39
C PHE A 29 -69.13 9.47 -0.52
N PHE A 30 -69.04 10.22 0.54
CA PHE A 30 -68.47 11.55 0.61
C PHE A 30 -67.47 11.57 1.78
N ALA A 31 -66.48 10.64 1.74
CA ALA A 31 -65.28 10.83 2.52
C ALA A 31 -64.66 12.11 2.03
N ASP A 32 -64.55 13.13 2.88
CA ASP A 32 -63.73 14.30 2.57
C ASP A 32 -62.38 13.76 2.15
N GLU A 33 -61.93 14.11 0.95
CA GLU A 33 -60.56 13.85 0.54
C GLU A 33 -59.68 14.37 1.65
N VAL A 34 -59.09 13.46 2.41
CA VAL A 34 -57.98 13.80 3.24
C VAL A 34 -56.94 14.33 2.26
N THR A 35 -56.86 15.64 2.14
CA THR A 35 -55.69 16.28 1.58
C THR A 35 -54.53 15.70 2.40
N THR A 36 -53.96 14.61 1.89
CA THR A 36 -52.61 14.23 2.28
C THR A 36 -51.78 15.41 1.85
N THR A 37 -51.61 16.37 2.76
CA THR A 37 -50.47 17.24 2.72
C THR A 37 -49.32 16.25 2.75
N SER A 38 -48.76 15.91 1.55
CA SER A 38 -47.43 15.35 1.45
C SER A 38 -46.62 16.19 2.46
N PRO A 39 -45.97 15.56 3.44
CA PRO A 39 -45.01 16.33 4.20
C PRO A 39 -44.13 17.01 3.16
N ASP A 40 -44.06 18.36 3.23
CA ASP A 40 -43.03 19.07 2.50
C ASP A 40 -41.73 18.38 2.87
N ILE A 41 -41.35 17.41 2.05
CA ILE A 41 -39.97 16.89 2.04
C ILE A 41 -39.23 18.12 1.61
N PRO A 42 -38.43 18.74 2.46
CA PRO A 42 -37.62 19.84 2.04
C PRO A 42 -36.75 19.28 0.92
N THR A 43 -37.12 19.56 -0.31
CA THR A 43 -36.25 19.44 -1.46
C THR A 43 -35.18 20.49 -1.25
N GLY A 44 -34.28 20.22 -0.29
CA GLY A 44 -33.04 20.93 -0.16
C GLY A 44 -32.32 20.66 -1.47
N SER A 45 -32.16 21.69 -2.30
CA SER A 45 -31.17 21.66 -3.35
C SER A 45 -29.85 21.33 -2.67
N ILE A 46 -29.37 20.10 -2.83
CA ILE A 46 -28.02 19.72 -2.42
C ILE A 46 -27.14 20.54 -3.36
N ILE A 47 -26.63 21.66 -2.87
CA ILE A 47 -25.59 22.39 -3.57
C ILE A 47 -24.39 21.46 -3.50
N GLU A 48 -24.02 20.87 -4.64
CA GLU A 48 -22.82 20.05 -4.73
C GLU A 48 -21.62 20.92 -4.34
N PRO A 49 -20.78 20.50 -3.38
CA PRO A 49 -19.67 21.31 -2.93
C PRO A 49 -18.68 21.52 -4.08
N GLU A 50 -18.33 22.77 -4.30
CA GLU A 50 -17.35 23.19 -5.31
C GLU A 50 -15.98 23.42 -4.65
N VAL A 51 -14.93 23.16 -5.42
CA VAL A 51 -13.54 23.42 -5.04
C VAL A 51 -12.88 24.18 -6.18
N THR A 52 -12.13 25.21 -5.85
CA THR A 52 -11.36 25.97 -6.84
C THR A 52 -9.99 25.32 -7.06
N ALA A 53 -9.60 25.23 -8.32
CA ALA A 53 -8.24 24.80 -8.68
C ALA A 53 -7.23 25.87 -8.24
N THR A 54 -6.27 25.47 -7.38
CA THR A 54 -5.29 26.39 -6.79
C THR A 54 -3.87 25.91 -7.03
N LEU A 55 -2.93 26.88 -7.02
CA LEU A 55 -1.50 26.55 -7.10
C LEU A 55 -1.01 26.08 -5.73
N THR A 56 -0.50 24.84 -5.67
CA THR A 56 0.06 24.25 -4.44
C THR A 56 1.36 23.51 -4.76
N THR A 57 2.07 23.11 -3.71
CA THR A 57 3.21 22.18 -3.82
C THR A 57 2.73 20.78 -3.47
N ILE A 58 2.82 19.88 -4.44
CA ILE A 58 2.48 18.46 -4.26
C ILE A 58 3.78 17.67 -4.03
N LYS A 59 3.85 16.97 -2.91
CA LYS A 59 4.94 16.05 -2.58
C LYS A 59 4.41 14.63 -2.63
N ASN A 60 4.91 13.88 -3.60
CA ASN A 60 4.52 12.48 -3.76
C ASN A 60 5.41 11.58 -2.90
N ASP A 61 5.37 11.74 -1.57
CA ASP A 61 6.14 10.93 -0.65
C ASP A 61 5.39 9.64 -0.30
N VAL A 62 6.08 8.51 -0.39
CA VAL A 62 5.57 7.21 0.02
C VAL A 62 6.21 6.83 1.33
N THR A 63 5.41 6.73 2.38
CA THR A 63 5.86 6.33 3.71
C THR A 63 5.51 4.86 3.95
N LEU A 64 6.50 4.08 4.40
CA LEU A 64 6.31 2.68 4.74
C LEU A 64 7.08 2.32 6.01
N THR A 65 6.65 1.25 6.67
CA THR A 65 7.37 0.68 7.80
C THR A 65 8.28 -0.43 7.32
N GLY A 66 9.47 -0.49 7.89
CA GLY A 66 10.46 -1.50 7.59
C GLY A 66 11.24 -1.93 8.82
N THR A 67 12.21 -2.79 8.61
CA THR A 67 13.12 -3.29 9.64
C THR A 67 14.57 -3.17 9.19
N VAL A 68 15.43 -2.90 10.14
CA VAL A 68 16.88 -2.93 9.93
C VAL A 68 17.35 -4.39 10.02
N ALA A 69 18.07 -4.86 9.01
CA ALA A 69 18.68 -6.18 8.98
C ALA A 69 20.19 -6.06 8.70
N ALA A 70 20.98 -6.94 9.28
CA ALA A 70 22.37 -7.08 8.86
C ALA A 70 22.42 -7.67 7.45
N ASP A 71 23.41 -7.29 6.67
CA ASP A 71 23.62 -7.89 5.37
C ASP A 71 23.98 -9.37 5.49
N GLU A 72 23.61 -10.14 4.49
CA GLU A 72 23.85 -11.57 4.48
C GLU A 72 25.35 -11.91 4.49
N ALA A 73 25.70 -12.95 5.23
CA ALA A 73 27.07 -13.42 5.28
C ALA A 73 27.50 -13.97 3.91
N VAL A 74 28.68 -13.56 3.46
CA VAL A 74 29.25 -13.98 2.19
C VAL A 74 30.06 -15.25 2.36
N ALA A 75 29.75 -16.28 1.57
CA ALA A 75 30.47 -17.55 1.61
C ALA A 75 31.91 -17.40 1.10
N VAL A 76 32.85 -17.88 1.90
CA VAL A 76 34.24 -18.10 1.49
C VAL A 76 34.29 -19.47 0.79
N LYS A 77 34.58 -19.49 -0.50
CA LYS A 77 34.55 -20.71 -1.31
C LYS A 77 35.95 -21.25 -1.60
N ALA A 78 36.10 -22.56 -1.60
CA ALA A 78 37.32 -23.22 -2.03
C ALA A 78 37.59 -22.93 -3.53
N THR A 79 38.75 -22.38 -3.83
CA THR A 79 39.16 -22.04 -5.20
C THR A 79 39.81 -23.22 -5.97
N VAL A 80 40.26 -24.23 -5.21
CA VAL A 80 40.86 -25.48 -5.72
C VAL A 80 40.32 -26.66 -4.91
N ALA A 81 40.28 -27.82 -5.54
CA ALA A 81 40.04 -29.07 -4.82
C ALA A 81 41.27 -29.45 -4.01
N GLY A 82 41.11 -29.88 -2.77
CA GLY A 82 42.23 -30.26 -1.93
C GLY A 82 41.86 -30.55 -0.48
N VAL A 83 42.86 -30.90 0.32
CA VAL A 83 42.77 -31.21 1.72
C VAL A 83 43.15 -29.98 2.55
N VAL A 84 42.36 -29.65 3.57
CA VAL A 84 42.66 -28.57 4.52
C VAL A 84 43.94 -28.91 5.27
N ARG A 85 44.96 -28.12 5.10
CA ARG A 85 46.25 -28.30 5.80
C ARG A 85 46.28 -27.51 7.10
N LYS A 86 45.79 -26.25 7.08
CA LYS A 86 45.90 -25.36 8.21
C LYS A 86 44.74 -24.39 8.19
N LEU A 87 44.18 -24.11 9.34
CA LEU A 87 43.23 -23.02 9.60
C LEU A 87 44.02 -21.82 10.13
N LEU A 88 43.80 -20.62 9.56
CA LEU A 88 44.49 -19.38 9.89
C LEU A 88 43.58 -18.34 10.54
N ALA A 89 42.29 -18.55 10.46
CA ALA A 89 41.27 -17.69 11.09
C ALA A 89 40.36 -18.53 12.00
N THR A 90 39.74 -17.85 12.97
CA THR A 90 38.78 -18.44 13.93
C THR A 90 37.44 -17.74 13.86
N VAL A 91 36.37 -18.45 14.20
CA VAL A 91 35.01 -17.88 14.29
C VAL A 91 34.99 -16.73 15.27
N GLY A 92 34.32 -15.63 14.90
CA GLY A 92 34.28 -14.37 15.66
C GLY A 92 35.43 -13.41 15.38
N GLN A 93 36.47 -13.84 14.63
CA GLN A 93 37.58 -12.99 14.25
C GLN A 93 37.18 -12.02 13.12
N HIS A 94 37.61 -10.74 13.23
CA HIS A 94 37.52 -9.79 12.15
C HIS A 94 38.58 -10.10 11.09
N VAL A 95 38.18 -10.09 9.82
CA VAL A 95 39.05 -10.34 8.66
C VAL A 95 38.81 -9.26 7.61
N ASP A 96 39.89 -8.81 6.99
CA ASP A 96 39.81 -7.92 5.84
C ASP A 96 39.66 -8.72 4.55
N ALA A 97 39.16 -8.08 3.50
CA ALA A 97 39.11 -8.69 2.16
C ALA A 97 40.53 -9.10 1.72
N GLY A 98 40.69 -10.34 1.26
CA GLY A 98 41.98 -10.92 0.92
C GLY A 98 42.73 -11.57 2.07
N THR A 99 42.25 -11.50 3.32
CA THR A 99 42.85 -12.22 4.47
C THR A 99 42.72 -13.72 4.26
N VAL A 100 43.82 -14.45 4.49
CA VAL A 100 43.86 -15.90 4.35
C VAL A 100 43.10 -16.56 5.51
N VAL A 101 42.03 -17.31 5.20
CA VAL A 101 41.22 -18.03 6.17
C VAL A 101 41.78 -19.43 6.43
N LEU A 102 42.16 -20.14 5.37
CA LEU A 102 42.76 -21.47 5.45
C LEU A 102 43.66 -21.76 4.24
N THR A 103 44.44 -22.82 4.35
CA THR A 103 45.31 -23.31 3.25
C THR A 103 44.88 -24.71 2.83
N LEU A 104 44.61 -24.88 1.54
CA LEU A 104 44.32 -26.17 0.91
C LEU A 104 45.59 -26.75 0.29
N ARG A 105 45.81 -28.03 0.48
CA ARG A 105 46.85 -28.80 -0.20
C ARG A 105 46.21 -29.60 -1.32
N THR A 106 46.75 -29.40 -2.52
CA THR A 106 46.43 -30.18 -3.71
C THR A 106 47.62 -31.10 -4.04
N GLU A 107 47.34 -32.36 -4.26
CA GLU A 107 48.31 -33.35 -4.69
C GLU A 107 47.99 -33.79 -6.12
N THR A 108 48.90 -33.57 -7.03
CA THR A 108 48.74 -33.92 -8.46
C THR A 108 49.80 -34.93 -8.83
N PRO A 109 49.45 -36.12 -9.38
CA PRO A 109 50.43 -37.09 -9.86
C PRO A 109 51.20 -36.55 -11.06
N ASN A 110 52.51 -36.61 -11.01
CA ASN A 110 53.38 -36.34 -12.14
C ASN A 110 53.53 -37.61 -13.04
N PRO A 111 53.92 -37.42 -14.32
CA PRO A 111 54.16 -38.54 -15.22
C PRO A 111 55.26 -39.51 -14.76
N ASP A 112 56.16 -39.04 -13.89
CA ASP A 112 57.27 -39.83 -13.30
C ASP A 112 56.89 -40.63 -12.03
N GLY A 113 55.59 -40.59 -11.65
CA GLY A 113 55.07 -41.27 -10.44
C GLY A 113 55.27 -40.47 -9.14
N THR A 114 55.88 -39.30 -9.18
CA THR A 114 55.97 -38.41 -7.99
C THR A 114 54.70 -37.59 -7.78
N LEU A 115 54.46 -37.11 -6.58
CA LEU A 115 53.33 -36.22 -6.27
C LEU A 115 53.81 -34.76 -6.25
N ALA A 116 53.24 -33.93 -7.14
CA ALA A 116 53.38 -32.49 -7.02
C ALA A 116 52.42 -32.00 -5.93
N ILE A 117 52.99 -31.43 -4.87
CA ILE A 117 52.23 -30.86 -3.74
C ILE A 117 52.19 -29.34 -3.94
N LYS A 118 50.97 -28.79 -3.94
CA LYS A 118 50.77 -27.34 -4.03
C LYS A 118 49.85 -26.89 -2.89
N ASP A 119 50.31 -25.93 -2.09
CA ASP A 119 49.52 -25.27 -1.08
C ASP A 119 48.88 -24.00 -1.67
N THR A 120 47.53 -23.88 -1.58
CA THR A 120 46.77 -22.75 -2.10
C THR A 120 46.01 -22.10 -0.96
N ASN A 121 46.11 -20.80 -0.84
CA ASN A 121 45.39 -20.00 0.19
C ASN A 121 43.96 -19.73 -0.27
N VAL A 122 43.00 -19.93 0.64
CA VAL A 122 41.64 -19.51 0.49
C VAL A 122 41.45 -18.23 1.30
N VAL A 123 41.00 -17.17 0.63
CA VAL A 123 40.93 -15.82 1.20
C VAL A 123 39.50 -15.37 1.39
N ALA A 124 39.28 -14.47 2.35
CA ALA A 124 38.02 -13.82 2.56
C ALA A 124 37.66 -12.90 1.38
N PRO A 125 36.46 -13.02 0.78
CA PRO A 125 36.07 -12.21 -0.37
C PRO A 125 35.69 -10.77 0.03
N VAL A 126 35.27 -10.56 1.28
CA VAL A 126 34.84 -9.26 1.83
C VAL A 126 35.43 -9.07 3.23
N ALA A 127 35.52 -7.81 3.67
CA ALA A 127 35.84 -7.50 5.06
C ALA A 127 34.64 -7.75 5.96
N GLY A 128 34.87 -8.26 7.16
CA GLY A 128 33.79 -8.54 8.11
C GLY A 128 34.24 -9.47 9.25
N THR A 129 33.27 -10.02 9.94
CA THR A 129 33.52 -10.99 11.01
C THR A 129 33.24 -12.41 10.52
N LEU A 130 34.16 -13.33 10.76
CA LEU A 130 33.96 -14.72 10.39
C LEU A 130 32.81 -15.32 11.23
N SER A 131 31.64 -15.49 10.61
CA SER A 131 30.40 -15.93 11.29
C SER A 131 30.35 -17.44 11.47
N SER A 132 30.92 -18.19 10.52
CA SER A 132 31.02 -19.65 10.62
C SER A 132 32.28 -20.16 9.92
N LEU A 133 32.81 -21.29 10.41
CA LEU A 133 33.93 -22.01 9.82
C LEU A 133 33.58 -23.50 9.83
N SER A 134 33.22 -24.05 8.70
CA SER A 134 32.81 -25.46 8.55
C SER A 134 34.01 -26.38 8.24
N ALA A 135 35.16 -25.80 7.92
CA ALA A 135 36.36 -26.54 7.54
C ALA A 135 37.10 -27.10 8.76
N LEU A 136 37.53 -28.38 8.69
CA LEU A 136 38.36 -29.06 9.65
C LEU A 136 39.70 -29.42 8.98
N VAL A 137 40.79 -29.41 9.75
CA VAL A 137 42.11 -29.90 9.29
C VAL A 137 42.02 -31.34 8.84
N GLY A 138 42.50 -31.67 7.64
CA GLY A 138 42.39 -32.98 7.05
C GLY A 138 41.12 -33.24 6.23
N GLN A 139 40.14 -32.31 6.22
CA GLN A 139 38.94 -32.44 5.43
C GLN A 139 39.21 -32.12 3.97
N VAL A 140 38.55 -32.83 3.05
CA VAL A 140 38.61 -32.61 1.60
C VAL A 140 37.51 -31.69 1.17
N PHE A 141 37.83 -30.70 0.31
CA PHE A 141 36.87 -29.81 -0.30
C PHE A 141 37.01 -29.86 -1.83
N SER A 142 35.91 -29.68 -2.53
CA SER A 142 35.82 -29.50 -3.96
C SER A 142 35.84 -28.02 -4.31
N ILE A 143 36.13 -27.71 -5.60
CA ILE A 143 36.05 -26.34 -6.09
C ILE A 143 34.60 -25.83 -5.93
N GLY A 144 34.45 -24.64 -5.33
CA GLY A 144 33.14 -24.01 -5.13
C GLY A 144 32.49 -24.30 -3.78
N ASP A 145 33.00 -25.31 -3.04
CA ASP A 145 32.47 -25.63 -1.70
C ASP A 145 32.67 -24.46 -0.73
N ALA A 146 31.66 -24.17 0.07
CA ALA A 146 31.72 -23.14 1.11
C ALA A 146 32.50 -23.67 2.33
N VAL A 147 33.62 -23.05 2.65
CA VAL A 147 34.49 -23.43 3.77
C VAL A 147 34.25 -22.59 5.02
N ALA A 148 33.75 -21.37 4.82
CA ALA A 148 33.46 -20.43 5.90
C ALA A 148 32.42 -19.38 5.43
N GLN A 149 31.92 -18.55 6.32
CA GLN A 149 31.09 -17.40 6.01
C GLN A 149 31.62 -16.16 6.74
N VAL A 150 31.65 -15.04 6.02
CA VAL A 150 32.04 -13.72 6.56
C VAL A 150 30.82 -12.81 6.55
N ALA A 151 30.42 -12.34 7.73
CA ALA A 151 29.35 -11.37 7.92
C ALA A 151 29.95 -9.96 7.78
N PRO A 152 29.58 -9.18 6.74
CA PRO A 152 30.03 -7.81 6.61
C PRO A 152 29.44 -6.93 7.73
N PRO A 153 30.10 -5.86 8.18
CA PRO A 153 29.61 -4.94 9.20
C PRO A 153 28.65 -3.91 8.58
N SER A 154 27.84 -4.31 7.61
CA SER A 154 26.90 -3.46 6.91
C SER A 154 25.46 -3.89 7.21
N PHE A 155 24.58 -2.91 7.13
CA PHE A 155 23.16 -3.07 7.39
C PHE A 155 22.33 -2.57 6.22
N ASN A 156 21.16 -3.13 6.05
CA ASN A 156 20.15 -2.65 5.13
C ASN A 156 18.86 -2.42 5.88
N VAL A 157 18.01 -1.56 5.31
CA VAL A 157 16.63 -1.39 5.75
C VAL A 157 15.74 -1.97 4.67
N SER A 158 14.82 -2.83 5.07
CA SER A 158 13.85 -3.43 4.16
C SER A 158 12.43 -3.21 4.63
N GLY A 159 11.51 -2.94 3.70
CA GLY A 159 10.10 -2.73 3.98
C GLY A 159 9.22 -3.26 2.87
N SER A 160 8.00 -3.69 3.23
CA SER A 160 7.01 -4.11 2.25
C SER A 160 6.35 -2.89 1.62
N LEU A 161 6.29 -2.87 0.28
CA LEU A 161 5.67 -1.80 -0.50
C LEU A 161 4.35 -2.31 -1.07
N PRO A 162 3.19 -1.73 -0.69
CA PRO A 162 1.92 -2.09 -1.30
C PRO A 162 1.93 -1.85 -2.82
N ALA A 163 1.38 -2.79 -3.59
CA ALA A 163 1.38 -2.71 -5.05
C ALA A 163 0.72 -1.43 -5.59
N SER A 164 -0.30 -0.92 -4.89
CA SER A 164 -0.96 0.35 -5.23
C SER A 164 -0.04 1.57 -5.14
N GLN A 165 0.98 1.53 -4.28
CA GLN A 165 1.94 2.62 -4.12
C GLN A 165 3.10 2.57 -5.13
N LEU A 166 3.29 1.45 -5.84
CA LEU A 166 4.29 1.34 -6.91
C LEU A 166 4.05 2.36 -8.02
N TYR A 167 2.78 2.61 -8.36
CA TYR A 167 2.41 3.58 -9.39
C TYR A 167 2.76 5.02 -9.00
N ARG A 168 2.98 5.30 -7.72
CA ARG A 168 3.43 6.60 -7.23
C ARG A 168 4.94 6.80 -7.38
N LEU A 169 5.71 5.71 -7.54
CA LEU A 169 7.17 5.69 -7.65
C LEU A 169 7.62 5.42 -9.11
N LEU A 170 6.94 6.02 -10.09
CA LEU A 170 7.25 5.86 -11.53
C LEU A 170 8.67 6.29 -11.88
N ASN A 171 9.17 7.35 -11.23
CA ASN A 171 10.56 7.74 -11.29
C ASN A 171 11.28 6.98 -10.17
N GLN A 172 11.91 5.86 -10.50
CA GLN A 172 12.60 5.01 -9.53
C GLN A 172 13.58 5.85 -8.68
N PRO A 173 13.23 6.19 -7.43
CA PRO A 173 14.12 6.94 -6.56
C PRO A 173 15.33 6.09 -6.20
N THR A 174 16.49 6.72 -6.07
CA THR A 174 17.76 6.06 -5.70
C THR A 174 18.00 6.08 -4.21
N ASP A 175 17.27 6.93 -3.49
CA ASP A 175 17.49 7.22 -2.09
C ASP A 175 16.16 7.24 -1.33
N ALA A 176 16.22 6.96 -0.03
CA ALA A 176 15.08 7.14 0.87
C ALA A 176 15.54 7.72 2.21
N GLN A 177 14.67 8.46 2.87
CA GLN A 177 14.92 8.94 4.21
C GLN A 177 14.43 7.91 5.23
N VAL A 178 15.31 7.54 6.15
CA VAL A 178 15.02 6.54 7.18
C VAL A 178 15.06 7.18 8.55
N SER A 179 14.05 6.93 9.35
CA SER A 179 14.01 7.29 10.75
C SER A 179 13.73 6.06 11.61
N ILE A 180 14.54 5.89 12.68
CA ILE A 180 14.44 4.76 13.60
C ILE A 180 13.93 5.28 14.93
N SER A 181 12.83 4.74 15.42
CA SER A 181 12.24 5.14 16.69
C SER A 181 13.22 4.83 17.86
N GLY A 182 13.63 5.86 18.58
CA GLY A 182 14.63 5.74 19.66
C GLY A 182 16.07 5.47 19.18
N GLY A 183 16.33 5.60 17.88
CA GLY A 183 17.62 5.41 17.24
C GLY A 183 18.37 6.71 16.95
N PRO A 184 19.32 6.68 16.00
CA PRO A 184 20.05 7.85 15.56
C PRO A 184 19.15 8.88 14.87
N ALA A 185 19.69 10.08 14.60
CA ALA A 185 19.00 11.09 13.80
C ALA A 185 18.60 10.51 12.43
N PRO A 186 17.50 11.00 11.81
CA PRO A 186 17.10 10.56 10.48
C PRO A 186 18.26 10.67 9.49
N PHE A 187 18.43 9.65 8.66
CA PHE A 187 19.51 9.56 7.69
C PHE A 187 18.98 9.14 6.32
N THR A 188 19.73 9.45 5.29
CA THR A 188 19.46 9.03 3.93
C THR A 188 20.10 7.67 3.66
N CYS A 189 19.33 6.67 3.31
CA CYS A 189 19.84 5.39 2.80
C CYS A 189 19.95 5.45 1.28
N GLY A 190 21.02 4.91 0.74
CA GLY A 190 21.30 4.89 -0.69
C GLY A 190 21.12 3.52 -1.34
N GLY A 191 21.20 3.49 -2.66
CA GLY A 191 21.09 2.24 -3.43
C GLY A 191 19.72 1.59 -3.29
N LEU A 192 18.65 2.39 -3.27
CA LEU A 192 17.29 1.93 -3.16
C LEU A 192 16.95 0.96 -4.30
N THR A 193 16.50 -0.21 -3.94
CA THR A 193 16.03 -1.22 -4.90
C THR A 193 14.65 -1.70 -4.52
N ILE A 194 13.78 -1.84 -5.53
CA ILE A 194 12.44 -2.41 -5.37
C ILE A 194 12.47 -3.79 -6.00
N ILE A 195 12.33 -4.82 -5.20
CA ILE A 195 12.34 -6.22 -5.63
C ILE A 195 10.90 -6.69 -5.69
N ALA A 196 10.39 -6.91 -6.90
CA ALA A 196 9.11 -7.56 -7.09
C ALA A 196 9.31 -9.09 -7.10
N PRO A 197 8.52 -9.87 -6.36
CA PRO A 197 8.61 -11.31 -6.41
C PRO A 197 8.25 -11.81 -7.82
N LEU A 198 9.13 -12.60 -8.40
CA LEU A 198 8.89 -13.26 -9.68
C LEU A 198 8.13 -14.57 -9.43
N ALA A 199 7.12 -14.86 -10.25
CA ALA A 199 6.43 -16.13 -10.20
C ALA A 199 7.44 -17.28 -10.49
N GLY A 200 7.48 -18.27 -9.61
CA GLY A 200 8.40 -19.42 -9.74
C GLY A 200 9.82 -19.20 -9.18
N ALA A 201 10.08 -18.08 -8.51
CA ALA A 201 11.34 -17.93 -7.77
C ALA A 201 11.42 -19.00 -6.67
N VAL A 202 12.48 -19.79 -6.70
CA VAL A 202 12.83 -20.75 -5.63
C VAL A 202 13.86 -20.10 -4.72
N THR A 203 13.73 -20.33 -3.42
CA THR A 203 14.80 -19.97 -2.48
C THR A 203 16.00 -20.89 -2.71
N GLU A 204 17.22 -20.46 -2.33
CA GLU A 204 18.45 -21.28 -2.46
C GLU A 204 18.34 -22.65 -1.78
N SER A 205 17.35 -22.85 -0.90
CA SER A 205 17.01 -24.14 -0.28
C SER A 205 16.12 -25.04 -1.14
N GLY A 206 15.76 -24.64 -2.36
CA GLY A 206 14.94 -25.44 -3.28
C GLY A 206 13.45 -25.51 -2.94
N GLU A 207 12.99 -24.77 -1.94
CA GLU A 207 11.57 -24.63 -1.64
C GLU A 207 10.96 -23.47 -2.43
N PRO A 208 9.75 -23.65 -3.00
CA PRO A 208 9.08 -22.56 -3.71
C PRO A 208 8.86 -21.38 -2.74
N ALA A 209 9.32 -20.21 -3.13
CA ALA A 209 9.13 -18.96 -2.39
C ALA A 209 7.63 -18.64 -2.31
N GLY A 210 6.92 -19.16 -1.34
CA GLY A 210 5.47 -19.00 -1.19
C GLY A 210 4.80 -20.01 -0.29
N SER A 211 5.56 -20.99 0.26
CA SER A 211 4.98 -22.09 1.05
C SER A 211 4.78 -21.78 2.55
N SER A 212 5.14 -20.60 3.03
CA SER A 212 4.94 -20.22 4.43
C SER A 212 3.89 -19.11 4.53
N GLY A 213 2.61 -19.49 4.64
CA GLY A 213 1.52 -18.61 5.06
C GLY A 213 1.02 -17.67 3.98
N GLY A 214 0.05 -18.07 3.23
CA GLY A 214 -1.13 -17.38 2.63
C GLY A 214 -1.12 -15.92 2.23
N GLY A 215 0.01 -15.28 2.01
CA GLY A 215 0.07 -13.92 1.49
C GLY A 215 0.99 -13.90 0.27
N THR A 216 0.52 -13.45 -0.87
CA THR A 216 1.38 -13.05 -2.00
C THR A 216 2.38 -12.03 -1.45
N ALA A 217 3.65 -12.43 -1.35
CA ALA A 217 4.71 -11.53 -0.93
C ALA A 217 4.71 -10.33 -1.89
N GLY A 218 4.30 -9.17 -1.38
CA GLY A 218 4.32 -7.92 -2.16
C GLY A 218 5.75 -7.51 -2.49
N PRO A 219 5.88 -6.50 -3.36
CA PRO A 219 7.18 -5.92 -3.63
C PRO A 219 7.87 -5.47 -2.34
N THR A 220 9.16 -5.73 -2.25
CA THR A 220 9.99 -5.35 -1.10
C THR A 220 10.96 -4.26 -1.53
N LEU A 221 11.00 -3.19 -0.75
CA LEU A 221 11.97 -2.12 -0.88
C LEU A 221 13.16 -2.43 0.01
N ARG A 222 14.36 -2.23 -0.50
CA ARG A 222 15.61 -2.40 0.25
C ARG A 222 16.57 -1.25 -0.05
N CYS A 223 17.23 -0.72 0.98
CA CYS A 223 18.28 0.28 0.83
C CYS A 223 19.41 0.07 1.85
N ALA A 224 20.62 0.46 1.48
CA ALA A 224 21.81 0.32 2.33
C ALA A 224 21.90 1.44 3.36
N VAL A 225 22.23 1.08 4.61
CA VAL A 225 22.51 2.04 5.69
C VAL A 225 23.94 2.57 5.53
N PRO A 226 24.17 3.89 5.59
CA PRO A 226 25.51 4.45 5.56
C PRO A 226 26.39 3.92 6.72
N ALA A 227 27.68 3.69 6.45
CA ALA A 227 28.60 3.09 7.40
C ALA A 227 28.84 3.95 8.67
N GLU A 228 28.58 5.26 8.58
CA GLU A 228 28.71 6.20 9.69
C GLU A 228 27.57 6.06 10.72
N VAL A 229 26.45 5.48 10.30
CA VAL A 229 25.26 5.36 11.13
C VAL A 229 25.30 4.05 11.91
N LYS A 230 25.36 4.16 13.23
CA LYS A 230 25.34 2.97 14.10
C LYS A 230 23.90 2.50 14.30
N VAL A 231 23.61 1.32 13.79
CA VAL A 231 22.30 0.66 13.90
C VAL A 231 22.47 -0.79 14.36
N PHE A 232 21.38 -1.40 14.78
CA PHE A 232 21.33 -2.81 15.16
C PHE A 232 20.23 -3.51 14.38
N SER A 233 20.45 -4.79 14.07
CA SER A 233 19.43 -5.61 13.42
C SER A 233 18.21 -5.79 14.32
N GLY A 234 17.02 -5.84 13.69
CA GLY A 234 15.75 -5.99 14.38
C GLY A 234 15.06 -4.69 14.78
N LEU A 235 15.70 -3.52 14.57
CA LEU A 235 15.05 -2.24 14.83
C LEU A 235 13.99 -1.94 13.80
N SER A 236 12.84 -1.42 14.26
CA SER A 236 11.80 -0.91 13.38
C SER A 236 12.18 0.47 12.83
N ALA A 237 11.98 0.68 11.55
CA ALA A 237 12.31 1.90 10.84
C ALA A 237 11.11 2.40 10.03
N GLN A 238 10.94 3.71 9.99
CA GLN A 238 10.05 4.38 9.04
C GLN A 238 10.89 4.83 7.84
N ILE A 239 10.46 4.45 6.66
CA ILE A 239 11.13 4.76 5.39
C ILE A 239 10.23 5.72 4.63
N VAL A 240 10.76 6.86 4.23
CA VAL A 240 10.08 7.86 3.38
C VAL A 240 10.81 7.92 2.05
N VAL A 241 10.11 7.53 1.01
CA VAL A 241 10.61 7.51 -0.37
C VAL A 241 9.99 8.67 -1.12
N ALA A 242 10.81 9.57 -1.64
CA ALA A 242 10.33 10.69 -2.43
C ALA A 242 10.00 10.23 -3.86
N GLY A 243 8.71 10.22 -4.21
CA GLY A 243 8.23 9.90 -5.57
C GLY A 243 8.24 11.10 -6.52
N GLY A 244 8.66 12.27 -6.04
CA GLY A 244 8.75 13.51 -6.79
C GLY A 244 8.07 14.68 -6.07
N VAL A 245 8.50 15.89 -6.42
CA VAL A 245 7.93 17.14 -5.94
C VAL A 245 7.52 17.98 -7.14
N ALA A 246 6.31 18.51 -7.12
CA ALA A 246 5.83 19.51 -8.08
C ALA A 246 5.53 20.80 -7.30
N GLU A 247 6.37 21.80 -7.50
CA GLU A 247 6.21 23.11 -6.86
C GLU A 247 5.37 24.03 -7.73
N ASN A 248 4.54 24.85 -7.07
CA ASN A 248 3.73 25.86 -7.72
C ASN A 248 2.91 25.30 -8.91
N THR A 249 2.25 24.19 -8.68
CA THR A 249 1.49 23.45 -9.68
C THR A 249 -0.01 23.51 -9.40
N LEU A 250 -0.81 23.54 -10.46
CA LEU A 250 -2.26 23.52 -10.35
C LEU A 250 -2.72 22.18 -9.75
N SER A 251 -3.54 22.23 -8.74
CA SER A 251 -4.02 21.06 -8.02
C SER A 251 -5.51 21.13 -7.70
N VAL A 252 -6.11 19.97 -7.65
CA VAL A 252 -7.48 19.73 -7.17
C VAL A 252 -7.48 18.53 -6.21
N PRO A 253 -8.47 18.43 -5.31
CA PRO A 253 -8.63 17.22 -4.49
C PRO A 253 -8.77 15.98 -5.37
N ILE A 254 -8.19 14.84 -4.91
CA ILE A 254 -8.26 13.58 -5.67
C ILE A 254 -9.71 13.10 -5.87
N THR A 255 -10.63 13.48 -4.98
CA THR A 255 -12.06 13.18 -5.08
C THR A 255 -12.78 13.91 -6.22
N ALA A 256 -12.21 15.01 -6.70
CA ALA A 256 -12.75 15.82 -7.80
C ALA A 256 -12.37 15.27 -9.19
N ALA A 257 -11.40 14.34 -9.25
CA ALA A 257 -10.88 13.80 -10.49
C ALA A 257 -11.28 12.32 -10.66
N GLU A 258 -11.84 11.97 -11.80
CA GLU A 258 -12.17 10.62 -12.22
C GLU A 258 -11.16 10.15 -13.27
N GLY A 259 -10.51 9.02 -13.10
CA GLY A 259 -9.64 8.49 -14.16
C GLY A 259 -8.47 7.64 -13.67
N THR A 260 -7.39 7.66 -14.44
CA THR A 260 -6.16 6.92 -14.21
C THR A 260 -5.05 7.84 -13.67
N ALA A 261 -3.88 7.29 -13.39
CA ALA A 261 -2.75 8.07 -12.86
C ALA A 261 -2.25 9.22 -13.79
N GLN A 262 -2.55 9.17 -15.09
CA GLN A 262 -2.02 10.14 -16.07
C GLN A 262 -3.10 10.93 -16.82
N SER A 263 -4.34 10.44 -16.83
CA SER A 263 -5.45 11.07 -17.56
C SER A 263 -6.76 10.85 -16.82
N GLY A 264 -7.57 11.89 -16.80
CA GLY A 264 -8.86 11.83 -16.11
C GLY A 264 -9.83 12.86 -16.66
N PHE A 265 -10.89 13.01 -15.91
CA PHE A 265 -11.93 14.01 -16.14
C PHE A 265 -12.20 14.72 -14.82
N VAL A 266 -12.54 15.99 -14.91
CA VAL A 266 -13.11 16.79 -13.82
C VAL A 266 -14.45 17.34 -14.27
N TYR A 267 -15.29 17.67 -13.32
CA TYR A 267 -16.59 18.25 -13.57
C TYR A 267 -16.52 19.76 -13.29
N PHE A 268 -16.36 20.52 -14.36
CA PHE A 268 -16.29 21.98 -14.32
C PHE A 268 -17.70 22.55 -14.11
N VAL A 269 -17.83 23.51 -13.21
CA VAL A 269 -19.11 24.16 -12.93
C VAL A 269 -19.25 25.38 -13.84
N LEU A 270 -20.24 25.35 -14.72
CA LEU A 270 -20.59 26.48 -15.58
C LEU A 270 -21.31 27.56 -14.80
N GLU A 271 -21.39 28.79 -15.35
CA GLU A 271 -22.07 29.93 -14.72
C GLU A 271 -23.57 29.66 -14.41
N ASP A 272 -24.19 28.73 -15.13
CA ASP A 272 -25.57 28.30 -14.93
C ASP A 272 -25.70 27.19 -13.84
N GLY A 273 -24.61 26.80 -13.23
CA GLY A 273 -24.54 25.74 -12.20
C GLY A 273 -24.58 24.31 -12.75
N THR A 274 -24.52 24.13 -14.08
CA THR A 274 -24.50 22.78 -14.68
C THR A 274 -23.07 22.23 -14.73
N PRO A 275 -22.84 20.95 -14.34
CA PRO A 275 -21.53 20.34 -14.43
C PRO A 275 -21.20 19.90 -15.85
N GLU A 276 -20.07 20.36 -16.38
CA GLU A 276 -19.50 19.94 -17.67
C GLU A 276 -18.31 19.00 -17.42
N ARG A 277 -18.35 17.80 -17.99
CA ARG A 277 -17.25 16.85 -17.93
C ARG A 277 -16.12 17.28 -18.84
N ARG A 278 -14.96 17.63 -18.27
CA ARG A 278 -13.80 18.13 -19.00
C ARG A 278 -12.61 17.17 -18.86
N PRO A 279 -11.97 16.76 -19.98
CA PRO A 279 -10.78 15.92 -19.91
C PRO A 279 -9.58 16.72 -19.38
N VAL A 280 -8.80 16.09 -18.49
CA VAL A 280 -7.59 16.66 -17.90
C VAL A 280 -6.44 15.66 -17.96
N LYS A 281 -5.21 16.20 -18.06
CA LYS A 281 -4.00 15.42 -17.84
C LYS A 281 -3.58 15.57 -16.40
N LEU A 282 -3.41 14.43 -15.73
CA LEU A 282 -3.03 14.33 -14.34
C LEU A 282 -1.52 14.06 -14.22
N GLY A 283 -0.96 14.49 -13.10
CA GLY A 283 0.45 14.30 -12.76
C GLY A 283 0.63 13.66 -11.39
N LEU A 284 1.51 14.24 -10.59
CA LEU A 284 1.79 13.75 -9.24
C LEU A 284 0.56 13.87 -8.34
N ASN A 285 0.44 12.95 -7.37
CA ASN A 285 -0.55 13.04 -6.31
C ASN A 285 0.10 12.75 -4.95
N ASP A 286 -0.39 13.38 -3.89
CA ASP A 286 0.06 13.18 -2.51
C ASP A 286 -0.89 12.29 -1.69
N GLY A 287 -1.96 11.79 -2.33
CA GLY A 287 -3.04 11.04 -1.70
C GLY A 287 -4.22 11.90 -1.25
N THR A 288 -4.09 13.23 -1.25
CA THR A 288 -5.14 14.20 -0.94
C THR A 288 -5.46 15.05 -2.16
N ASN A 289 -4.43 15.55 -2.83
CA ASN A 289 -4.52 16.39 -4.03
C ASN A 289 -3.82 15.71 -5.21
N VAL A 290 -4.28 16.02 -6.40
CA VAL A 290 -3.69 15.60 -7.66
C VAL A 290 -3.30 16.81 -8.49
N GLN A 291 -2.12 16.75 -9.10
CA GLN A 291 -1.61 17.73 -10.03
C GLN A 291 -2.42 17.68 -11.34
N VAL A 292 -2.82 18.85 -11.83
CA VAL A 292 -3.41 19.00 -13.15
C VAL A 292 -2.38 19.68 -14.06
N LEU A 293 -1.94 18.95 -15.09
CA LEU A 293 -0.97 19.45 -16.07
C LEU A 293 -1.62 20.23 -17.21
N GLU A 294 -2.79 19.77 -17.66
CA GLU A 294 -3.55 20.37 -18.75
C GLU A 294 -5.05 20.21 -18.50
N GLY A 295 -5.86 21.17 -18.96
CA GLY A 295 -7.31 21.07 -18.97
C GLY A 295 -8.03 21.96 -17.97
N LEU A 296 -7.32 22.59 -17.01
CA LEU A 296 -7.86 23.57 -16.06
C LEU A 296 -6.96 24.79 -15.98
N ALA A 297 -7.54 25.91 -15.56
CA ALA A 297 -6.83 27.13 -15.19
C ALA A 297 -6.92 27.40 -13.68
N GLU A 298 -6.02 28.24 -13.18
CA GLU A 298 -6.07 28.70 -11.80
C GLU A 298 -7.38 29.47 -11.54
N GLY A 299 -8.09 29.11 -10.49
CA GLY A 299 -9.37 29.72 -10.11
C GLY A 299 -10.59 29.05 -10.72
N ASP A 300 -10.42 28.06 -11.61
CA ASP A 300 -11.54 27.28 -12.15
C ASP A 300 -12.27 26.56 -11.03
N ALA A 301 -13.61 26.64 -11.02
CA ALA A 301 -14.46 25.91 -10.08
C ALA A 301 -14.78 24.51 -10.62
N VAL A 302 -14.50 23.49 -9.84
CA VAL A 302 -14.83 22.11 -10.15
C VAL A 302 -15.61 21.50 -9.00
N LEU A 303 -16.43 20.46 -9.27
CA LEU A 303 -17.10 19.72 -8.20
C LEU A 303 -16.08 19.02 -7.32
N ALA A 304 -16.28 19.08 -6.00
CA ALA A 304 -15.40 18.40 -5.04
C ALA A 304 -15.47 16.87 -5.12
N PHE A 305 -16.54 16.34 -5.71
CA PHE A 305 -16.79 14.91 -5.88
C PHE A 305 -17.29 14.62 -7.29
N VAL A 306 -16.94 13.47 -7.81
CA VAL A 306 -17.42 12.99 -9.11
C VAL A 306 -18.92 12.71 -9.03
N PRO A 307 -19.78 13.32 -9.87
CA PRO A 307 -21.20 13.03 -9.90
C PRO A 307 -21.48 11.57 -10.21
N GLY A 308 -22.33 10.91 -9.43
CA GLY A 308 -22.67 9.51 -9.63
C GLY A 308 -21.57 8.52 -9.19
N ALA A 309 -20.51 8.99 -8.56
CA ALA A 309 -19.58 8.09 -7.89
C ALA A 309 -20.30 7.33 -6.78
N VAL A 310 -20.12 6.00 -6.78
CA VAL A 310 -20.69 5.16 -5.74
C VAL A 310 -20.02 5.52 -4.42
N ALA A 311 -20.81 5.91 -3.41
CA ALA A 311 -20.27 6.14 -2.08
C ALA A 311 -19.75 4.81 -1.54
N VAL A 312 -18.49 4.76 -1.13
CA VAL A 312 -17.90 3.60 -0.49
C VAL A 312 -17.94 3.82 1.02
N ASP A 313 -18.45 2.84 1.77
CA ASP A 313 -18.41 2.89 3.23
C ASP A 313 -16.94 2.90 3.69
N PRO A 314 -16.48 3.95 4.40
CA PRO A 314 -15.08 4.06 4.81
C PRO A 314 -14.65 3.00 5.84
N VAL A 315 -15.61 2.28 6.46
CA VAL A 315 -15.35 1.28 7.49
C VAL A 315 -15.30 -0.13 6.89
N THR A 316 -16.23 -0.44 5.97
CA THR A 316 -16.37 -1.78 5.38
C THR A 316 -15.73 -1.87 3.99
N GLY A 317 -15.55 -0.74 3.29
CA GLY A 317 -15.06 -0.71 1.91
C GLY A 317 -16.10 -1.21 0.88
N GLU A 318 -17.36 -1.39 1.31
CA GLU A 318 -18.44 -1.85 0.44
C GLU A 318 -19.05 -0.68 -0.34
N GLU A 319 -19.43 -0.94 -1.58
CA GLU A 319 -20.11 0.05 -2.43
C GLU A 319 -21.51 0.31 -1.90
N CYS A 320 -21.84 1.59 -1.71
CA CYS A 320 -23.16 2.04 -1.29
C CYS A 320 -23.91 2.64 -2.49
N VAL A 321 -25.12 2.16 -2.75
CA VAL A 321 -26.01 2.73 -3.75
C VAL A 321 -27.00 3.65 -3.06
N VAL A 322 -27.10 4.90 -3.53
CA VAL A 322 -28.14 5.84 -3.06
C VAL A 322 -29.46 5.43 -3.73
N LEU A 323 -30.43 5.01 -2.92
CA LEU A 323 -31.76 4.64 -3.39
C LEU A 323 -32.59 5.91 -3.71
N PRO A 324 -33.62 5.80 -4.58
CA PRO A 324 -34.46 6.96 -4.95
C PRO A 324 -35.18 7.61 -3.78
N ASP A 325 -35.26 6.96 -2.61
CA ASP A 325 -35.82 7.49 -1.38
C ASP A 325 -34.83 8.26 -0.52
N GLY A 326 -33.57 8.42 -1.00
CA GLY A 326 -32.49 9.12 -0.27
C GLY A 326 -31.79 8.28 0.79
N SER A 327 -32.13 7.00 0.94
CA SER A 327 -31.42 6.07 1.83
C SER A 327 -30.20 5.45 1.13
N ASN A 328 -29.12 5.20 1.90
CA ASN A 328 -27.95 4.50 1.40
C ASN A 328 -28.09 3.00 1.71
N SER A 329 -28.00 2.16 0.69
CA SER A 329 -27.89 0.71 0.84
C SER A 329 -26.45 0.30 0.51
N CYS A 330 -25.71 -0.12 1.53
CA CYS A 330 -24.36 -0.64 1.39
C CYS A 330 -24.40 -2.17 1.52
N GLY A 331 -23.81 -2.90 0.60
CA GLY A 331 -23.73 -4.35 0.61
C GLY A 331 -23.51 -4.90 -0.79
N ALA A 332 -22.87 -6.08 -0.89
CA ALA A 332 -22.67 -6.76 -2.16
C ALA A 332 -23.99 -7.09 -2.85
N PRO A 333 -24.06 -7.00 -4.20
CA PRO A 333 -25.25 -7.35 -4.99
C PRO A 333 -25.63 -8.81 -4.87
#